data_8389a8bd53e3c5553175bc7c0ffaaf02
#
_entry.id   8389a8bd53e3c5553175bc7c0ffaaf02
#
_cell.length_a   1.000
_cell.length_b   1.000
_cell.length_c   1.000
_cell.angle_alpha   90.00
_cell.angle_beta   90.00
_cell.angle_gamma   90.00
#
_symmetry.space_group_name_H-M   'P 1'
#
loop_
_entity.id
_entity.type
_entity.pdbx_description
1 polymer ?
#
loop_
_entity_poly.entity_id
_entity_poly.type
_entity_poly.pdbx_seq_one_letter_code
_entity_poly.pdbx_strand_id
1 'polypeptide(L)'
;MLSQHEYGAEKSRDFEAMRAGTAMDRRAGPPVEIRPSPSLRLGDKAPDFTQDSTQGPIHLYEWMGDSWAVLFSHPSDFTPVCTTELGMVARLKPEFDKRNVKAIGLSVDPLSYHDMWARDIAETQGVELNFPLLADADRKVAVLYDMIHPNAHATETVRSVFIIDPNKTVRLLHTYPASTGRNFDEVLRVIDSLQLTDDLQVATPVNWNLGDDVVILTSVRNQEADKLFPQGYKELKPYLRITPQPSR
;
A
#
# COMPACT_ATOMS: atom_id res chain seq x y z
N MET A 1 20.89 10.17 36.27
CA MET A 1 21.14 9.51 34.97
C MET A 1 21.09 8.02 35.25
N LEU A 2 20.04 7.34 34.79
CA LEU A 2 19.92 5.88 34.88
C LEU A 2 20.95 5.26 33.92
N SER A 3 21.54 4.13 34.32
CA SER A 3 22.50 3.43 33.46
C SER A 3 21.78 2.83 32.24
N GLN A 4 22.50 2.60 31.13
CA GLN A 4 21.91 1.97 29.92
C GLN A 4 21.23 0.61 30.22
N HIS A 5 21.65 -0.07 31.26
CA HIS A 5 21.08 -1.34 31.73
C HIS A 5 19.72 -1.16 32.43
N GLU A 6 19.57 -0.11 33.22
CA GLU A 6 18.31 0.22 33.91
C GLU A 6 17.26 0.76 32.93
N TYR A 7 17.69 1.55 31.94
CA TYR A 7 16.83 2.05 30.87
C TYR A 7 16.27 0.91 29.97
N GLY A 8 17.11 -0.07 29.65
CA GLY A 8 16.68 -1.26 28.90
C GLY A 8 15.72 -2.18 29.68
N ALA A 9 15.93 -2.29 30.99
CA ALA A 9 15.06 -3.10 31.85
C ALA A 9 13.71 -2.44 32.13
N GLU A 10 13.65 -1.11 32.14
CA GLU A 10 12.42 -0.34 32.31
C GLU A 10 11.56 -0.42 31.02
N LYS A 11 12.17 -0.19 29.84
CA LYS A 11 11.53 -0.39 28.54
C LYS A 11 11.00 -1.81 28.32
N SER A 12 11.74 -2.82 28.78
CA SER A 12 11.30 -4.23 28.68
C SER A 12 10.08 -4.51 29.56
N ARG A 13 10.00 -3.91 30.73
CA ARG A 13 8.83 -4.02 31.62
C ARG A 13 7.62 -3.28 31.08
N ASP A 14 7.81 -2.11 30.52
CA ASP A 14 6.73 -1.34 29.90
C ASP A 14 6.20 -2.06 28.65
N PHE A 15 7.06 -2.68 27.87
CA PHE A 15 6.67 -3.50 26.73
C PHE A 15 5.91 -4.79 27.15
N GLU A 16 6.34 -5.45 28.23
CA GLU A 16 5.63 -6.62 28.78
C GLU A 16 4.28 -6.23 29.41
N ALA A 17 4.23 -5.11 30.15
CA ALA A 17 2.99 -4.57 30.68
C ALA A 17 2.01 -4.15 29.58
N MET A 18 2.52 -3.57 28.49
CA MET A 18 1.75 -3.20 27.32
C MET A 18 1.24 -4.42 26.54
N ARG A 19 2.07 -5.47 26.41
CA ARG A 19 1.64 -6.76 25.84
C ARG A 19 0.58 -7.45 26.71
N ALA A 20 0.71 -7.37 28.01
CA ALA A 20 -0.29 -7.89 28.95
C ALA A 20 -1.58 -7.05 28.90
N GLY A 21 -1.48 -5.72 28.79
CA GLY A 21 -2.60 -4.80 28.56
C GLY A 21 -3.28 -5.04 27.23
N THR A 22 -2.53 -5.20 26.14
CA THR A 22 -3.09 -5.54 24.82
C THR A 22 -3.77 -6.91 24.81
N ALA A 23 -3.24 -7.88 25.56
CA ALA A 23 -3.91 -9.18 25.70
C ALA A 23 -5.24 -9.09 26.48
N MET A 24 -5.37 -8.12 27.41
CA MET A 24 -6.60 -7.92 28.18
C MET A 24 -7.63 -7.07 27.46
N ASP A 25 -7.22 -6.09 26.67
CA ASP A 25 -8.13 -5.19 25.94
C ASP A 25 -8.49 -5.71 24.54
N ARG A 26 -7.84 -6.76 24.07
CA ARG A 26 -8.24 -7.56 22.89
C ARG A 26 -9.48 -8.44 23.13
N ARG A 27 -10.29 -8.16 24.13
CA ARG A 27 -11.64 -8.69 24.13
C ARG A 27 -12.37 -8.06 22.96
N ALA A 28 -12.17 -8.72 21.80
CA ALA A 28 -12.91 -8.47 20.61
C ALA A 28 -14.36 -8.17 21.00
N GLY A 29 -14.86 -7.02 20.60
CA GLY A 29 -16.30 -6.78 20.63
C GLY A 29 -17.01 -7.97 19.98
N PRO A 30 -18.31 -8.13 20.15
CA PRO A 30 -19.04 -9.25 19.57
C PRO A 30 -18.63 -9.40 18.12
N PRO A 31 -18.51 -10.65 17.59
CA PRO A 31 -18.14 -10.88 16.22
C PRO A 31 -18.97 -9.97 15.33
N VAL A 32 -18.33 -9.05 14.61
CA VAL A 32 -19.02 -8.28 13.58
C VAL A 32 -19.46 -9.32 12.57
N GLU A 33 -20.77 -9.40 12.32
CA GLU A 33 -21.33 -10.27 11.27
C GLU A 33 -20.78 -9.75 9.95
N ILE A 34 -19.67 -10.33 9.50
CA ILE A 34 -19.05 -10.00 8.22
C ILE A 34 -19.98 -10.57 7.17
N ARG A 35 -20.94 -9.77 6.74
CA ARG A 35 -21.68 -10.08 5.52
C ARG A 35 -20.66 -10.00 4.39
N PRO A 36 -20.59 -11.00 3.50
CA PRO A 36 -19.70 -10.91 2.36
C PRO A 36 -20.10 -9.66 1.55
N SER A 37 -19.37 -8.56 1.75
CA SER A 37 -19.36 -7.48 0.79
C SER A 37 -18.75 -8.06 -0.49
N PRO A 38 -19.26 -7.77 -1.68
CA PRO A 38 -18.59 -8.22 -2.88
C PRO A 38 -17.15 -7.71 -2.83
N SER A 39 -16.18 -8.65 -2.85
CA SER A 39 -14.76 -8.30 -2.84
C SER A 39 -14.47 -7.31 -3.97
N LEU A 40 -13.74 -6.24 -3.67
CA LEU A 40 -13.32 -5.25 -4.66
C LEU A 40 -12.51 -5.93 -5.77
N ARG A 41 -12.72 -5.51 -7.00
CA ARG A 41 -12.06 -6.04 -8.19
C ARG A 41 -11.34 -4.92 -8.95
N LEU A 42 -10.45 -5.30 -9.85
CA LEU A 42 -9.83 -4.36 -10.77
C LEU A 42 -10.92 -3.64 -11.60
N GLY A 43 -10.83 -2.32 -11.67
CA GLY A 43 -11.80 -1.48 -12.37
C GLY A 43 -12.96 -0.98 -11.51
N ASP A 44 -13.17 -1.54 -10.30
CA ASP A 44 -14.18 -1.04 -9.37
C ASP A 44 -13.78 0.36 -8.84
N LYS A 45 -14.80 1.14 -8.47
CA LYS A 45 -14.54 2.37 -7.69
C LYS A 45 -14.11 1.99 -6.28
N ALA A 46 -12.97 2.52 -5.86
CA ALA A 46 -12.53 2.42 -4.48
C ALA A 46 -13.56 3.09 -3.57
N PRO A 47 -14.13 2.40 -2.59
CA PRO A 47 -15.10 3.01 -1.70
C PRO A 47 -14.53 4.22 -0.95
N ASP A 48 -15.29 5.32 -0.91
CA ASP A 48 -14.92 6.47 -0.12
C ASP A 48 -15.19 6.22 1.38
N PHE A 49 -14.40 6.83 2.25
CA PHE A 49 -14.56 6.73 3.68
C PHE A 49 -14.02 7.97 4.41
N THR A 50 -14.42 8.12 5.65
CA THR A 50 -13.80 9.04 6.62
C THR A 50 -13.33 8.24 7.81
N GLN A 51 -12.06 8.38 8.19
CA GLN A 51 -11.44 7.65 9.29
C GLN A 51 -10.39 8.51 10.00
N ASP A 52 -10.25 8.34 11.32
CA ASP A 52 -9.19 8.97 12.10
C ASP A 52 -7.82 8.41 11.73
N SER A 53 -6.81 9.26 11.76
CA SER A 53 -5.42 8.89 11.47
C SER A 53 -4.42 9.66 12.33
N THR A 54 -3.15 9.24 12.27
CA THR A 54 -2.02 9.94 12.92
C THR A 54 -1.81 11.37 12.41
N GLN A 55 -2.46 11.77 11.33
CA GLN A 55 -2.40 13.11 10.75
C GLN A 55 -3.76 13.83 10.79
N GLY A 56 -4.66 13.41 11.68
CA GLY A 56 -6.02 13.90 11.79
C GLY A 56 -7.01 13.08 10.95
N PRO A 57 -8.30 13.42 10.94
CA PRO A 57 -9.31 12.73 10.16
C PRO A 57 -9.00 12.80 8.66
N ILE A 58 -9.09 11.65 7.98
CA ILE A 58 -8.90 11.52 6.54
C ILE A 58 -10.24 11.20 5.88
N HIS A 59 -10.64 12.05 4.94
CA HIS A 59 -11.68 11.77 3.96
C HIS A 59 -10.97 11.33 2.66
N LEU A 60 -11.08 10.07 2.28
CA LEU A 60 -10.18 9.46 1.29
C LEU A 60 -10.13 10.23 -0.03
N TYR A 61 -11.30 10.50 -0.63
CA TYR A 61 -11.36 11.15 -1.94
C TYR A 61 -10.82 12.58 -1.92
N GLU A 62 -11.12 13.32 -0.87
CA GLU A 62 -10.63 14.68 -0.64
C GLU A 62 -9.12 14.69 -0.41
N TRP A 63 -8.65 13.77 0.45
CA TRP A 63 -7.23 13.60 0.72
C TRP A 63 -6.43 13.18 -0.51
N MET A 64 -6.95 12.30 -1.34
CA MET A 64 -6.31 11.91 -2.60
C MET A 64 -6.20 13.10 -3.56
N GLY A 65 -7.27 13.89 -3.72
CA GLY A 65 -7.35 14.90 -4.78
C GLY A 65 -7.09 14.26 -6.15
N ASP A 66 -6.19 14.85 -6.93
CA ASP A 66 -5.77 14.34 -8.26
C ASP A 66 -4.54 13.43 -8.21
N SER A 67 -4.19 12.92 -7.02
CA SER A 67 -3.07 11.98 -6.85
C SER A 67 -3.55 10.54 -6.95
N TRP A 68 -2.62 9.64 -7.30
CA TRP A 68 -2.75 8.22 -7.04
C TRP A 68 -2.68 7.96 -5.54
N ALA A 69 -3.20 6.83 -5.08
CA ALA A 69 -3.03 6.36 -3.72
C ALA A 69 -2.57 4.91 -3.65
N VAL A 70 -1.74 4.62 -2.66
CA VAL A 70 -1.43 3.27 -2.19
C VAL A 70 -2.03 3.13 -0.81
N LEU A 71 -3.19 2.48 -0.72
CA LEU A 71 -3.82 2.09 0.54
C LEU A 71 -3.36 0.68 0.90
N PHE A 72 -2.74 0.53 2.06
CA PHE A 72 -2.25 -0.77 2.49
C PHE A 72 -2.58 -1.05 3.95
N SER A 73 -2.94 -2.30 4.26
CA SER A 73 -3.18 -2.73 5.63
C SER A 73 -2.00 -3.51 6.20
N HIS A 74 -1.87 -3.49 7.52
CA HIS A 74 -0.95 -4.33 8.28
C HIS A 74 -1.68 -4.98 9.46
N PRO A 75 -1.32 -6.20 9.87
CA PRO A 75 -2.07 -6.96 10.87
C PRO A 75 -2.16 -6.27 12.22
N SER A 76 -1.05 -5.78 12.77
CA SER A 76 -1.04 -5.21 14.11
C SER A 76 0.21 -4.36 14.33
N ASP A 77 0.06 -3.31 15.14
CA ASP A 77 1.14 -2.48 15.63
C ASP A 77 2.12 -3.31 16.50
N PHE A 78 3.32 -2.79 16.71
CA PHE A 78 4.36 -3.42 17.53
C PHE A 78 4.71 -4.85 17.10
N THR A 79 4.68 -5.14 15.80
CA THR A 79 5.08 -6.42 15.22
C THR A 79 6.28 -6.27 14.29
N PRO A 80 7.19 -7.28 14.23
CA PRO A 80 8.47 -7.12 13.53
C PRO A 80 8.32 -6.81 12.05
N VAL A 81 7.51 -7.58 11.33
CA VAL A 81 7.33 -7.41 9.88
C VAL A 81 6.68 -6.08 9.56
N CYS A 82 5.63 -5.68 10.30
CA CYS A 82 4.96 -4.41 10.10
C CYS A 82 5.91 -3.22 10.34
N THR A 83 6.77 -3.29 11.39
CA THR A 83 7.79 -2.27 11.66
C THR A 83 8.72 -2.07 10.46
N THR A 84 9.21 -3.16 9.86
CA THR A 84 10.09 -3.08 8.68
C THR A 84 9.37 -2.53 7.45
N GLU A 85 8.10 -2.90 7.25
CA GLU A 85 7.30 -2.41 6.12
C GLU A 85 7.03 -0.91 6.21
N LEU A 86 6.57 -0.42 7.37
CA LEU A 86 6.27 1.00 7.53
C LEU A 86 7.52 1.86 7.42
N GLY A 87 8.64 1.40 7.98
CA GLY A 87 9.93 2.06 7.79
C GLY A 87 10.35 2.11 6.31
N MET A 88 10.11 1.05 5.54
CA MET A 88 10.40 1.05 4.10
C MET A 88 9.50 2.03 3.35
N VAL A 89 8.19 2.04 3.60
CA VAL A 89 7.26 2.99 2.97
C VAL A 89 7.66 4.43 3.28
N ALA A 90 8.07 4.73 4.52
CA ALA A 90 8.55 6.06 4.90
C ALA A 90 9.82 6.46 4.14
N ARG A 91 10.77 5.55 3.94
CA ARG A 91 11.98 5.79 3.12
C ARG A 91 11.65 6.00 1.64
N LEU A 92 10.64 5.32 1.13
CA LEU A 92 10.22 5.42 -0.27
C LEU A 92 9.31 6.61 -0.57
N LYS A 93 8.96 7.44 0.44
CA LYS A 93 8.11 8.62 0.20
C LYS A 93 8.58 9.51 -0.94
N PRO A 94 9.89 9.85 -1.09
CA PRO A 94 10.34 10.63 -2.25
C PRO A 94 10.06 9.95 -3.59
N GLU A 95 10.08 8.63 -3.65
CA GLU A 95 9.76 7.87 -4.87
C GLU A 95 8.26 7.86 -5.16
N PHE A 96 7.41 7.79 -4.12
CA PHE A 96 5.97 7.99 -4.27
C PHE A 96 5.64 9.41 -4.72
N ASP A 97 6.26 10.43 -4.11
CA ASP A 97 6.02 11.84 -4.45
C ASP A 97 6.36 12.15 -5.91
N LYS A 98 7.49 11.63 -6.44
CA LYS A 98 7.89 11.77 -7.86
C LYS A 98 6.83 11.25 -8.83
N ARG A 99 6.02 10.28 -8.40
CA ARG A 99 4.97 9.64 -9.19
C ARG A 99 3.59 10.21 -8.94
N ASN A 100 3.49 11.29 -8.15
CA ASN A 100 2.22 11.84 -7.65
C ASN A 100 1.37 10.79 -6.95
N VAL A 101 1.98 10.02 -6.05
CA VAL A 101 1.33 8.95 -5.27
C VAL A 101 1.36 9.29 -3.80
N LYS A 102 0.23 9.11 -3.13
CA LYS A 102 0.10 9.23 -1.67
C LYS A 102 -0.02 7.85 -1.05
N ALA A 103 0.83 7.55 -0.07
CA ALA A 103 0.74 6.31 0.70
C ALA A 103 -0.09 6.52 1.96
N ILE A 104 -0.91 5.54 2.33
CA ILE A 104 -1.73 5.53 3.53
C ILE A 104 -1.82 4.11 4.09
N GLY A 105 -1.43 3.94 5.35
CA GLY A 105 -1.51 2.67 6.06
C GLY A 105 -2.80 2.52 6.85
N LEU A 106 -3.18 1.29 7.16
CA LEU A 106 -4.34 0.95 7.98
C LEU A 106 -4.08 -0.25 8.87
N SER A 107 -4.48 -0.18 10.12
CA SER A 107 -4.74 -1.35 10.96
C SER A 107 -5.97 -1.13 11.83
N VAL A 108 -6.38 -2.18 12.52
CA VAL A 108 -7.50 -2.13 13.48
C VAL A 108 -7.06 -1.71 14.89
N ASP A 109 -5.81 -1.30 15.05
CA ASP A 109 -5.30 -0.79 16.31
C ASP A 109 -5.81 0.64 16.57
N PRO A 110 -5.92 1.05 17.86
CA PRO A 110 -6.35 2.40 18.22
C PRO A 110 -5.26 3.45 17.92
N LEU A 111 -5.66 4.68 17.66
CA LEU A 111 -4.78 5.80 17.31
C LEU A 111 -3.63 6.00 18.30
N SER A 112 -3.88 5.84 19.59
CA SER A 112 -2.85 5.97 20.64
C SER A 112 -1.71 4.94 20.48
N TYR A 113 -1.98 3.79 19.87
CA TYR A 113 -0.95 2.77 19.60
C TYR A 113 -0.10 3.19 18.41
N HIS A 114 -0.70 3.69 17.33
CA HIS A 114 0.03 4.24 16.20
C HIS A 114 1.02 5.34 16.62
N ASP A 115 0.57 6.28 17.48
CA ASP A 115 1.41 7.38 17.97
C ASP A 115 2.61 6.91 18.82
N MET A 116 2.40 5.85 19.61
CA MET A 116 3.49 5.25 20.39
C MET A 116 4.44 4.46 19.49
N TRP A 117 3.89 3.65 18.60
CA TRP A 117 4.68 2.80 17.72
C TRP A 117 5.47 3.57 16.67
N ALA A 118 5.00 4.74 16.24
CA ALA A 118 5.74 5.62 15.34
C ALA A 118 7.14 5.97 15.87
N ARG A 119 7.30 6.08 17.20
CA ARG A 119 8.60 6.33 17.85
C ARG A 119 9.54 5.13 17.75
N ASP A 120 9.00 3.92 17.97
CA ASP A 120 9.78 2.68 17.84
C ASP A 120 10.23 2.44 16.40
N ILE A 121 9.35 2.78 15.42
CA ILE A 121 9.71 2.73 14.00
C ILE A 121 10.84 3.73 13.71
N ALA A 122 10.76 4.97 14.20
CA ALA A 122 11.81 5.96 14.01
C ALA A 122 13.14 5.50 14.61
N GLU A 123 13.10 4.93 15.84
CA GLU A 123 14.29 4.41 16.52
C GLU A 123 14.90 3.21 15.79
N THR A 124 14.08 2.24 15.36
CA THR A 124 14.56 0.97 14.81
C THR A 124 14.86 1.01 13.32
N GLN A 125 14.12 1.84 12.57
CA GLN A 125 14.24 1.95 11.12
C GLN A 125 15.02 3.19 10.68
N GLY A 126 15.35 4.11 11.60
CA GLY A 126 16.11 5.33 11.29
C GLY A 126 15.36 6.31 10.38
N VAL A 127 14.04 6.27 10.37
CA VAL A 127 13.18 7.16 9.58
C VAL A 127 11.88 7.41 10.32
N GLU A 128 11.43 8.65 10.39
CA GLU A 128 10.13 9.01 10.95
C GLU A 128 9.01 8.65 9.96
N LEU A 129 7.85 8.25 10.51
CA LEU A 129 6.65 8.05 9.70
C LEU A 129 6.19 9.39 9.12
N ASN A 130 6.07 9.44 7.80
CA ASN A 130 5.78 10.64 7.03
C ASN A 130 4.54 10.49 6.14
N PHE A 131 3.70 9.53 6.45
CA PHE A 131 2.41 9.25 5.82
C PHE A 131 1.38 8.87 6.91
N PRO A 132 0.07 9.06 6.67
CA PRO A 132 -0.96 8.77 7.67
C PRO A 132 -1.15 7.26 7.90
N LEU A 133 -1.37 6.89 9.17
CA LEU A 133 -1.88 5.59 9.57
C LEU A 133 -3.33 5.74 10.04
N LEU A 134 -4.24 5.02 9.42
CA LEU A 134 -5.66 4.98 9.79
C LEU A 134 -5.87 4.05 10.98
N ALA A 135 -6.55 4.56 12.00
CA ALA A 135 -6.93 3.83 13.20
C ALA A 135 -8.35 3.26 13.03
N ASP A 136 -8.47 2.08 12.42
CA ASP A 136 -9.75 1.47 12.07
C ASP A 136 -10.24 0.48 13.16
N ALA A 137 -10.27 0.94 14.42
CA ALA A 137 -10.64 0.09 15.56
C ALA A 137 -12.07 -0.48 15.46
N ASP A 138 -12.97 0.19 14.78
CA ASP A 138 -14.33 -0.29 14.48
C ASP A 138 -14.41 -1.15 13.22
N ARG A 139 -13.31 -1.39 12.51
CA ARG A 139 -13.15 -2.23 11.33
C ARG A 139 -13.99 -1.83 10.12
N LYS A 140 -14.52 -0.61 10.08
CA LYS A 140 -15.38 -0.18 8.98
C LYS A 140 -14.66 -0.15 7.65
N VAL A 141 -13.47 0.43 7.61
CA VAL A 141 -12.67 0.53 6.40
C VAL A 141 -12.10 -0.83 6.03
N ALA A 142 -11.61 -1.60 7.01
CA ALA A 142 -11.09 -2.95 6.79
C ALA A 142 -12.14 -3.89 6.19
N VAL A 143 -13.39 -3.82 6.65
CA VAL A 143 -14.51 -4.59 6.10
C VAL A 143 -14.89 -4.08 4.70
N LEU A 144 -14.95 -2.76 4.52
CA LEU A 144 -15.30 -2.12 3.25
C LEU A 144 -14.34 -2.51 2.11
N TYR A 145 -13.06 -2.68 2.45
CA TYR A 145 -11.99 -3.06 1.51
C TYR A 145 -11.63 -4.56 1.55
N ASP A 146 -12.43 -5.38 2.22
CA ASP A 146 -12.21 -6.84 2.34
C ASP A 146 -10.78 -7.17 2.84
N MET A 147 -10.31 -6.44 3.85
CA MET A 147 -8.97 -6.60 4.42
C MET A 147 -8.93 -7.59 5.60
N ILE A 148 -10.07 -8.08 6.07
CA ILE A 148 -10.17 -9.08 7.13
C ILE A 148 -10.57 -10.40 6.50
N HIS A 149 -9.67 -11.39 6.59
CA HIS A 149 -9.87 -12.73 6.05
C HIS A 149 -10.07 -13.71 7.21
N PRO A 150 -11.31 -14.11 7.55
CA PRO A 150 -11.60 -14.88 8.76
C PRO A 150 -10.82 -16.20 8.87
N ASN A 151 -10.50 -16.83 7.74
CA ASN A 151 -9.72 -18.07 7.71
C ASN A 151 -8.21 -17.85 7.88
N ALA A 152 -7.71 -16.62 7.70
CA ALA A 152 -6.33 -16.25 7.97
C ALA A 152 -6.19 -15.67 9.38
N HIS A 153 -7.04 -14.68 9.71
CA HIS A 153 -7.16 -14.08 11.04
C HIS A 153 -8.54 -13.44 11.22
N ALA A 154 -9.22 -13.78 12.33
CA ALA A 154 -10.63 -13.40 12.50
C ALA A 154 -10.87 -11.92 12.85
N THR A 155 -9.87 -11.22 13.37
CA THR A 155 -10.04 -9.89 13.96
C THR A 155 -9.03 -8.85 13.49
N GLU A 156 -7.94 -9.25 12.88
CA GLU A 156 -6.90 -8.37 12.34
C GLU A 156 -6.95 -8.34 10.81
N THR A 157 -6.41 -7.30 10.21
CA THR A 157 -6.27 -7.23 8.76
C THR A 157 -5.14 -8.14 8.28
N VAL A 158 -5.29 -8.68 7.07
CA VAL A 158 -4.17 -9.24 6.31
C VAL A 158 -3.32 -8.12 5.70
N ARG A 159 -2.23 -8.44 5.00
CA ARG A 159 -1.39 -7.45 4.31
C ARG A 159 -1.93 -7.17 2.92
N SER A 160 -3.01 -6.40 2.81
CA SER A 160 -3.56 -5.97 1.53
C SER A 160 -2.85 -4.72 1.01
N VAL A 161 -2.78 -4.57 -0.31
CA VAL A 161 -2.35 -3.36 -1.02
C VAL A 161 -3.36 -3.07 -2.11
N PHE A 162 -3.82 -1.83 -2.16
CA PHE A 162 -4.66 -1.30 -3.23
C PHE A 162 -3.93 -0.13 -3.88
N ILE A 163 -3.74 -0.19 -5.19
CA ILE A 163 -3.32 0.98 -5.98
C ILE A 163 -4.59 1.58 -6.60
N ILE A 164 -4.83 2.84 -6.29
CA ILE A 164 -6.04 3.57 -6.68
C ILE A 164 -5.59 4.76 -7.55
N ASP A 165 -6.18 4.90 -8.74
CA ASP A 165 -5.87 6.00 -9.66
C ASP A 165 -6.57 7.32 -9.26
N PRO A 166 -6.23 8.46 -9.89
CA PRO A 166 -6.89 9.75 -9.63
C PRO A 166 -8.40 9.73 -9.86
N ASN A 167 -8.90 8.85 -10.73
CA ASN A 167 -10.33 8.65 -10.94
C ASN A 167 -10.99 7.78 -9.87
N LYS A 168 -10.25 7.44 -8.79
CA LYS A 168 -10.73 6.59 -7.70
C LYS A 168 -11.05 5.15 -8.15
N THR A 169 -10.34 4.65 -9.15
CA THR A 169 -10.50 3.29 -9.68
C THR A 169 -9.40 2.39 -9.11
N VAL A 170 -9.76 1.21 -8.65
CA VAL A 170 -8.82 0.18 -8.18
C VAL A 170 -8.07 -0.39 -9.38
N ARG A 171 -6.75 -0.20 -9.41
CA ARG A 171 -5.88 -0.60 -10.52
C ARG A 171 -5.02 -1.81 -10.19
N LEU A 172 -4.77 -2.08 -8.92
CA LEU A 172 -4.07 -3.27 -8.42
C LEU A 172 -4.65 -3.66 -7.07
N LEU A 173 -4.73 -4.97 -6.85
CA LEU A 173 -4.95 -5.61 -5.56
C LEU A 173 -3.88 -6.67 -5.32
N HIS A 174 -3.21 -6.61 -4.19
CA HIS A 174 -2.35 -7.70 -3.70
C HIS A 174 -2.70 -8.01 -2.24
N THR A 175 -2.66 -9.30 -1.89
CA THR A 175 -2.87 -9.74 -0.51
C THR A 175 -1.82 -10.77 -0.13
N TYR A 176 -1.20 -10.55 1.02
CA TYR A 176 -0.13 -11.36 1.58
C TYR A 176 -0.53 -11.89 2.95
N PRO A 177 -0.07 -13.10 3.34
CA PRO A 177 -0.24 -13.59 4.69
C PRO A 177 0.57 -12.76 5.69
N ALA A 178 0.18 -12.81 6.97
CA ALA A 178 0.82 -12.04 8.03
C ALA A 178 2.34 -12.29 8.16
N SER A 179 2.80 -13.49 7.80
CA SER A 179 4.21 -13.91 7.89
C SER A 179 5.10 -13.38 6.76
N THR A 180 4.53 -12.79 5.70
CA THR A 180 5.27 -12.43 4.50
C THR A 180 5.26 -10.92 4.29
N GLY A 181 6.41 -10.27 4.46
CA GLY A 181 6.59 -8.85 4.15
C GLY A 181 6.48 -8.59 2.64
N ARG A 182 5.92 -7.42 2.30
CA ARG A 182 5.71 -7.01 0.91
C ARG A 182 6.98 -6.47 0.29
N ASN A 183 7.07 -6.58 -1.05
CA ASN A 183 8.09 -5.91 -1.84
C ASN A 183 7.52 -4.57 -2.36
N PHE A 184 7.92 -3.45 -1.77
CA PHE A 184 7.46 -2.13 -2.18
C PHE A 184 8.14 -1.61 -3.46
N ASP A 185 9.28 -2.18 -3.88
CA ASP A 185 9.84 -1.90 -5.20
C ASP A 185 8.91 -2.43 -6.30
N GLU A 186 8.26 -3.60 -6.08
CA GLU A 186 7.21 -4.10 -6.97
C GLU A 186 5.99 -3.19 -6.99
N VAL A 187 5.59 -2.60 -5.87
CA VAL A 187 4.50 -1.62 -5.84
C VAL A 187 4.85 -0.40 -6.70
N LEU A 188 6.06 0.14 -6.58
CA LEU A 188 6.54 1.24 -7.41
C LEU A 188 6.63 0.84 -8.89
N ARG A 189 7.16 -0.35 -9.20
CA ARG A 189 7.24 -0.89 -10.56
C ARG A 189 5.87 -0.96 -11.23
N VAL A 190 4.85 -1.42 -10.51
CA VAL A 190 3.48 -1.50 -11.04
C VAL A 190 2.88 -0.11 -11.24
N ILE A 191 3.15 0.84 -10.34
CA ILE A 191 2.72 2.23 -10.52
C ILE A 191 3.33 2.82 -11.80
N ASP A 192 4.64 2.64 -12.01
CA ASP A 192 5.32 3.09 -13.23
C ASP A 192 4.68 2.47 -14.48
N SER A 193 4.40 1.17 -14.45
CA SER A 193 3.72 0.46 -15.52
C SER A 193 2.33 1.01 -15.81
N LEU A 194 1.50 1.19 -14.79
CA LEU A 194 0.13 1.69 -14.92
C LEU A 194 0.11 3.11 -15.49
N GLN A 195 0.96 3.99 -14.96
CA GLN A 195 1.05 5.36 -15.42
C GLN A 195 1.56 5.45 -16.86
N LEU A 196 2.54 4.61 -17.23
CA LEU A 196 3.06 4.56 -18.61
C LEU A 196 1.99 4.09 -19.59
N THR A 197 1.26 3.03 -19.24
CA THR A 197 0.25 2.43 -20.13
C THR A 197 -1.05 3.24 -20.21
N ASP A 198 -1.34 4.08 -19.23
CA ASP A 198 -2.45 5.03 -19.29
C ASP A 198 -2.17 6.18 -20.29
N ASP A 199 -0.92 6.63 -20.35
CA ASP A 199 -0.54 7.77 -21.19
C ASP A 199 -0.22 7.36 -22.63
N LEU A 200 0.25 6.13 -22.85
CA LEU A 200 0.82 5.68 -24.12
C LEU A 200 0.15 4.38 -24.61
N GLN A 201 0.19 4.19 -25.92
CA GLN A 201 -0.40 3.01 -26.60
C GLN A 201 0.53 1.78 -26.52
N VAL A 202 1.01 1.47 -25.33
CA VAL A 202 1.94 0.38 -25.05
C VAL A 202 1.47 -0.50 -23.89
N ALA A 203 2.06 -1.67 -23.76
CA ALA A 203 1.97 -2.53 -22.59
C ALA A 203 3.37 -2.90 -22.11
N THR A 204 3.51 -3.12 -20.81
CA THR A 204 4.77 -3.55 -20.21
C THR A 204 4.88 -5.08 -20.24
N PRO A 205 5.97 -5.65 -20.78
CA PRO A 205 6.14 -7.10 -20.84
C PRO A 205 6.46 -7.70 -19.45
N VAL A 206 6.60 -9.02 -19.43
CA VAL A 206 7.00 -9.74 -18.21
C VAL A 206 8.32 -9.20 -17.64
N ASN A 207 8.39 -9.03 -16.32
CA ASN A 207 9.56 -8.54 -15.57
C ASN A 207 10.06 -7.13 -15.99
N TRP A 208 9.24 -6.38 -16.71
CA TRP A 208 9.59 -5.03 -17.13
C TRP A 208 9.92 -4.12 -15.93
N ASN A 209 10.95 -3.33 -16.05
CA ASN A 209 11.29 -2.24 -15.14
C ASN A 209 11.33 -0.92 -15.91
N LEU A 210 11.21 0.18 -15.19
CA LEU A 210 11.25 1.53 -15.78
C LEU A 210 12.52 1.72 -16.61
N GLY A 211 12.34 2.05 -17.90
CA GLY A 211 13.41 2.19 -18.88
C GLY A 211 13.61 0.99 -19.81
N ASP A 212 13.02 -0.17 -19.50
CA ASP A 212 13.07 -1.33 -20.38
C ASP A 212 12.15 -1.15 -21.59
N ASP A 213 12.41 -1.92 -22.65
CA ASP A 213 11.56 -1.95 -23.84
C ASP A 213 10.12 -2.33 -23.51
N VAL A 214 9.19 -1.79 -24.30
CA VAL A 214 7.75 -2.02 -24.15
C VAL A 214 7.14 -2.67 -25.39
N VAL A 215 5.93 -3.19 -25.25
CA VAL A 215 5.17 -3.82 -26.33
C VAL A 215 4.13 -2.85 -26.86
N ILE A 216 4.09 -2.63 -28.18
CA ILE A 216 3.07 -1.83 -28.84
C ILE A 216 1.73 -2.59 -28.81
N LEU A 217 0.64 -1.93 -28.42
CA LEU A 217 -0.67 -2.54 -28.39
C LEU A 217 -1.09 -3.05 -29.78
N THR A 218 -1.77 -4.17 -29.83
CA THR A 218 -2.23 -4.78 -31.09
C THR A 218 -3.30 -3.95 -31.80
N SER A 219 -3.98 -3.05 -31.07
CA SER A 219 -4.94 -2.07 -31.60
C SER A 219 -4.28 -1.01 -32.48
N VAL A 220 -2.99 -0.73 -32.27
CA VAL A 220 -2.22 0.25 -33.05
C VAL A 220 -1.84 -0.36 -34.41
N ARG A 221 -2.28 0.24 -35.50
CA ARG A 221 -1.94 -0.20 -36.86
C ARG A 221 -0.50 0.21 -37.23
N ASN A 222 0.15 -0.50 -38.17
CA ASN A 222 1.55 -0.22 -38.53
C ASN A 222 1.78 1.23 -38.97
N GLN A 223 0.90 1.82 -39.81
CA GLN A 223 1.01 3.20 -40.21
C GLN A 223 0.88 4.22 -39.05
N GLU A 224 0.17 3.86 -38.00
CA GLU A 224 0.02 4.64 -36.80
C GLU A 224 1.24 4.42 -35.88
N ALA A 225 1.74 3.18 -35.78
CA ALA A 225 2.93 2.84 -35.01
C ALA A 225 4.16 3.65 -35.49
N ASP A 226 4.35 3.81 -36.80
CA ASP A 226 5.45 4.60 -37.38
C ASP A 226 5.42 6.06 -36.93
N LYS A 227 4.23 6.60 -36.64
CA LYS A 227 4.06 7.98 -36.17
C LYS A 227 4.21 8.10 -34.64
N LEU A 228 3.66 7.12 -33.90
CA LEU A 228 3.68 7.13 -32.44
C LEU A 228 5.05 6.75 -31.88
N PHE A 229 5.81 5.92 -32.61
CA PHE A 229 7.12 5.42 -32.19
C PHE A 229 8.21 5.77 -33.20
N PRO A 230 8.55 7.07 -33.37
CA PRO A 230 9.53 7.53 -34.36
C PRO A 230 10.95 7.01 -34.11
N GLN A 231 11.24 6.54 -32.88
CA GLN A 231 12.48 5.84 -32.54
C GLN A 231 12.58 4.43 -33.16
N GLY A 232 11.49 4.00 -33.81
CA GLY A 232 11.37 2.68 -34.42
C GLY A 232 10.91 1.59 -33.47
N TYR A 233 10.58 0.45 -34.05
CA TYR A 233 10.20 -0.75 -33.32
C TYR A 233 10.66 -2.00 -34.08
N LYS A 234 10.80 -3.12 -33.35
CA LYS A 234 11.10 -4.43 -33.91
C LYS A 234 9.82 -5.27 -33.94
N GLU A 235 9.40 -5.68 -35.14
CA GLU A 235 8.31 -6.64 -35.30
C GLU A 235 8.86 -8.06 -35.25
N LEU A 236 8.59 -8.79 -34.17
CA LEU A 236 8.90 -10.21 -34.04
C LEU A 236 7.78 -11.08 -34.62
N LYS A 237 6.55 -10.62 -34.45
CA LYS A 237 5.30 -11.14 -35.02
C LYS A 237 4.32 -9.97 -35.21
N PRO A 238 3.31 -10.09 -36.06
CA PRO A 238 2.30 -9.03 -36.22
C PRO A 238 1.63 -8.58 -34.91
N TYR A 239 1.55 -9.47 -33.92
CA TYR A 239 1.00 -9.20 -32.58
C TYR A 239 2.06 -8.90 -31.54
N LEU A 240 3.37 -8.99 -31.87
CA LEU A 240 4.48 -8.78 -30.92
C LEU A 240 5.50 -7.82 -31.54
N ARG A 241 5.29 -6.55 -31.29
CA ARG A 241 6.13 -5.43 -31.72
C ARG A 241 6.73 -4.77 -30.49
N ILE A 242 8.04 -4.68 -30.43
CA ILE A 242 8.80 -4.17 -29.29
C ILE A 242 9.44 -2.83 -29.69
N THR A 243 9.33 -1.83 -28.84
CA THR A 243 9.93 -0.51 -29.02
C THR A 243 10.65 -0.08 -27.76
N PRO A 244 11.72 0.71 -27.84
CA PRO A 244 12.27 1.39 -26.66
C PRO A 244 11.15 2.15 -25.93
N GLN A 245 11.22 2.19 -24.60
CA GLN A 245 10.23 2.92 -23.82
C GLN A 245 10.18 4.37 -24.30
N PRO A 246 9.00 4.86 -24.75
CA PRO A 246 8.86 6.26 -25.09
C PRO A 246 8.96 7.15 -23.85
N SER A 247 9.44 8.38 -24.01
CA SER A 247 9.40 9.38 -22.94
C SER A 247 7.96 9.80 -22.65
N ARG A 248 7.66 9.95 -21.37
CA ARG A 248 6.42 10.49 -20.84
C ARG A 248 6.39 12.00 -20.89
#